data_c7a35fb1eb111a201627d4246397930c
#
_entry.id   c7a35fb1eb111a201627d4246397930c
#
_cell.length_a   1.000
_cell.length_b   1.000
_cell.length_c   1.000
_cell.angle_alpha   90.00
_cell.angle_beta   90.00
_cell.angle_gamma   90.00
#
_symmetry.space_group_name_H-M   'P 1'
#
loop_
_entity.id
_entity.type
_entity.pdbx_description
1 polymer ?
#
loop_
_entity_poly.entity_id
_entity_poly.type
_entity_poly.pdbx_seq_one_letter_code
_entity_poly.pdbx_strand_id
1 'polypeptide(L)'
;MTVPQFVCNMINTGKLAGRTIFITGATRGIGKTIALKAAKDGANIVIAAKTAEPHPKLPGTIYTAAKEIEQVGGKALPCIVDVRDEAQVVSAVENAINKFGGIDIVINNASAISLTGTEFTDMKKYDLMNNINARGTFLVSKICLPYLKKSTNPHIVNISPPLSMKPIWFKNHVAYTISKFGMSMCALGMAEEFKDSGIAVNAVWPKTAIYTAAVAMLSGAESSNYSRKPDIMGDAVYALICKDSKSITGQFLIDEEILKNEGITDFTDYACNPENKDKLILDFFVDENLESLGSGAHSLHKLTQKDIQDTNKTNGKIAQIFSVIQANLNSDLVNKTGAVFQFNVRGSEAGTWFLDLKTGQGSAGRGEPSQSPDATLTMDSDNFFAMFSGKLKPTSAFVMGKLRISGDLQKAMKLEKLMNLLKSKL
;
A
#
# COMPACT_ATOMS: atom_id res chain seq x y z
N MET A 1 -19.38 -13.07 -42.52
CA MET A 1 -18.12 -13.17 -41.77
C MET A 1 -18.29 -12.35 -40.52
N THR A 2 -18.56 -12.98 -39.39
CA THR A 2 -18.69 -12.32 -38.09
C THR A 2 -17.30 -11.87 -37.66
N VAL A 3 -17.10 -10.56 -37.49
CA VAL A 3 -15.89 -9.97 -36.88
C VAL A 3 -15.72 -10.62 -35.52
N PRO A 4 -14.55 -11.17 -35.16
CA PRO A 4 -14.34 -11.70 -33.81
C PRO A 4 -14.53 -10.54 -32.82
N GLN A 5 -15.48 -10.71 -31.92
CA GLN A 5 -15.64 -9.83 -30.78
C GLN A 5 -14.35 -9.92 -29.95
N PHE A 6 -13.56 -8.85 -29.93
CA PHE A 6 -12.31 -8.80 -29.14
C PHE A 6 -12.68 -9.07 -27.69
N VAL A 7 -12.15 -10.15 -27.13
CA VAL A 7 -12.35 -10.49 -25.71
C VAL A 7 -11.42 -9.62 -24.90
N CYS A 8 -11.99 -8.65 -24.20
CA CYS A 8 -11.23 -7.72 -23.37
C CYS A 8 -10.72 -8.32 -22.05
N ASN A 9 -11.24 -9.47 -21.63
CA ASN A 9 -10.90 -10.14 -20.38
C ASN A 9 -10.57 -11.61 -20.61
N MET A 10 -9.65 -12.17 -19.80
CA MET A 10 -9.32 -13.60 -19.86
C MET A 10 -10.55 -14.47 -19.56
N ILE A 11 -10.85 -15.42 -20.45
CA ILE A 11 -11.92 -16.39 -20.25
C ILE A 11 -11.44 -17.49 -19.30
N ASN A 12 -12.29 -17.89 -18.37
CA ASN A 12 -12.02 -19.03 -17.49
C ASN A 12 -12.09 -20.34 -18.29
N THR A 13 -11.13 -21.23 -18.04
CA THR A 13 -10.92 -22.46 -18.86
C THR A 13 -11.27 -23.75 -18.11
N GLY A 14 -11.61 -23.69 -16.83
CA GLY A 14 -11.86 -24.86 -15.98
C GLY A 14 -10.58 -25.55 -15.45
N LYS A 15 -9.39 -25.06 -15.83
CA LYS A 15 -8.10 -25.67 -15.45
C LYS A 15 -7.80 -25.62 -13.95
N LEU A 16 -8.44 -24.72 -13.21
CA LEU A 16 -8.25 -24.58 -11.76
C LEU A 16 -9.33 -25.29 -10.94
N ALA A 17 -10.29 -25.96 -11.58
CA ALA A 17 -11.35 -26.69 -10.89
C ALA A 17 -10.78 -27.70 -9.89
N GLY A 18 -11.16 -27.59 -8.61
CA GLY A 18 -10.70 -28.46 -7.53
C GLY A 18 -9.27 -28.21 -7.04
N ARG A 19 -8.49 -27.35 -7.68
CA ARG A 19 -7.12 -27.01 -7.25
C ARG A 19 -7.14 -26.09 -6.04
N THR A 20 -6.25 -26.31 -5.11
CA THR A 20 -6.17 -25.52 -3.87
C THR A 20 -5.10 -24.44 -3.98
N ILE A 21 -5.51 -23.20 -3.81
CA ILE A 21 -4.66 -22.01 -3.89
C ILE A 21 -4.57 -21.34 -2.51
N PHE A 22 -3.38 -21.26 -1.97
CA PHE A 22 -3.08 -20.55 -0.73
C PHE A 22 -2.65 -19.12 -1.04
N ILE A 23 -3.49 -18.12 -0.68
CA ILE A 23 -3.24 -16.72 -1.02
C ILE A 23 -3.05 -15.90 0.25
N THR A 24 -1.90 -15.23 0.39
CA THR A 24 -1.67 -14.29 1.49
C THR A 24 -2.22 -12.91 1.17
N GLY A 25 -2.91 -12.28 2.13
CA GLY A 25 -3.44 -10.92 1.95
C GLY A 25 -4.64 -10.81 0.99
N ALA A 26 -5.49 -11.84 0.89
CA ALA A 26 -6.59 -11.92 -0.07
C ALA A 26 -7.93 -11.32 0.43
N THR A 27 -7.93 -10.45 1.44
CA THR A 27 -9.17 -9.80 1.92
C THR A 27 -9.64 -8.65 1.04
N ARG A 28 -8.76 -8.09 0.21
CA ARG A 28 -9.00 -6.94 -0.67
C ARG A 28 -7.96 -6.82 -1.79
N GLY A 29 -8.19 -5.86 -2.70
CA GLY A 29 -7.22 -5.48 -3.74
C GLY A 29 -6.78 -6.65 -4.62
N ILE A 30 -5.52 -6.66 -5.02
CA ILE A 30 -4.94 -7.64 -5.96
C ILE A 30 -5.18 -9.07 -5.48
N GLY A 31 -4.87 -9.40 -4.23
CA GLY A 31 -5.04 -10.75 -3.71
C GLY A 31 -6.48 -11.25 -3.75
N LYS A 32 -7.46 -10.39 -3.41
CA LYS A 32 -8.89 -10.75 -3.51
C LYS A 32 -9.31 -10.97 -4.97
N THR A 33 -8.86 -10.11 -5.88
CA THR A 33 -9.22 -10.24 -7.29
C THR A 33 -8.65 -11.51 -7.92
N ILE A 34 -7.41 -11.88 -7.58
CA ILE A 34 -6.82 -13.18 -7.98
C ILE A 34 -7.66 -14.34 -7.43
N ALA A 35 -8.04 -14.26 -6.14
CA ALA A 35 -8.87 -15.28 -5.50
C ALA A 35 -10.22 -15.45 -6.21
N LEU A 36 -10.91 -14.34 -6.52
CA LEU A 36 -12.20 -14.35 -7.22
C LEU A 36 -12.08 -14.90 -8.65
N LYS A 37 -11.03 -14.52 -9.36
CA LYS A 37 -10.78 -15.03 -10.73
C LYS A 37 -10.59 -16.55 -10.73
N ALA A 38 -9.75 -17.05 -9.83
CA ALA A 38 -9.53 -18.48 -9.70
C ALA A 38 -10.78 -19.24 -9.18
N ALA A 39 -11.53 -18.63 -8.27
CA ALA A 39 -12.77 -19.19 -7.75
C ALA A 39 -13.85 -19.38 -8.83
N LYS A 40 -13.97 -18.43 -9.77
CA LYS A 40 -14.86 -18.55 -10.94
C LYS A 40 -14.51 -19.76 -11.82
N ASP A 41 -13.30 -20.27 -11.72
CA ASP A 41 -12.82 -21.46 -12.41
C ASP A 41 -12.99 -22.74 -11.56
N GLY A 42 -13.62 -22.64 -10.40
CA GLY A 42 -13.89 -23.76 -9.49
C GLY A 42 -12.74 -24.10 -8.53
N ALA A 43 -11.78 -23.20 -8.31
CA ALA A 43 -10.69 -23.40 -7.36
C ALA A 43 -11.14 -23.38 -5.89
N ASN A 44 -10.40 -24.08 -5.03
CA ASN A 44 -10.45 -23.97 -3.58
C ASN A 44 -9.50 -22.86 -3.15
N ILE A 45 -9.97 -21.88 -2.38
CA ILE A 45 -9.18 -20.72 -1.98
C ILE A 45 -8.96 -20.71 -0.46
N VAL A 46 -7.70 -20.70 -0.05
CA VAL A 46 -7.31 -20.44 1.33
C VAL A 46 -6.96 -18.95 1.45
N ILE A 47 -7.73 -18.22 2.25
CA ILE A 47 -7.57 -16.78 2.48
C ILE A 47 -6.74 -16.59 3.74
N ALA A 48 -5.42 -16.45 3.59
CA ALA A 48 -4.50 -16.27 4.71
C ALA A 48 -4.26 -14.77 4.97
N ALA A 49 -4.96 -14.17 5.93
CA ALA A 49 -4.80 -12.74 6.24
C ALA A 49 -5.20 -12.40 7.68
N LYS A 50 -4.70 -11.27 8.21
CA LYS A 50 -4.96 -10.83 9.59
C LYS A 50 -6.34 -10.23 9.82
N THR A 51 -6.96 -9.68 8.77
CA THR A 51 -8.17 -8.87 8.92
C THR A 51 -9.40 -9.76 9.09
N ALA A 52 -9.75 -10.06 10.33
CA ALA A 52 -10.96 -10.79 10.70
C ALA A 52 -12.14 -9.84 10.98
N GLU A 53 -11.87 -8.68 11.59
CA GLU A 53 -12.87 -7.68 11.93
C GLU A 53 -12.91 -6.54 10.90
N PRO A 54 -14.08 -5.91 10.68
CA PRO A 54 -14.20 -4.74 9.82
C PRO A 54 -13.31 -3.60 10.29
N HIS A 55 -12.63 -2.94 9.34
CA HIS A 55 -11.81 -1.78 9.62
C HIS A 55 -12.45 -0.52 9.03
N PRO A 56 -12.55 0.63 9.75
CA PRO A 56 -13.28 1.82 9.29
C PRO A 56 -12.82 2.39 7.95
N LYS A 57 -11.51 2.25 7.65
CA LYS A 57 -10.88 2.82 6.43
C LYS A 57 -10.52 1.77 5.38
N LEU A 58 -10.56 0.49 5.70
CA LEU A 58 -10.08 -0.59 4.82
C LEU A 58 -11.18 -1.64 4.70
N PRO A 59 -11.91 -1.69 3.58
CA PRO A 59 -13.01 -2.62 3.39
C PRO A 59 -12.51 -4.06 3.28
N GLY A 60 -13.36 -5.01 3.68
CA GLY A 60 -13.13 -6.44 3.50
C GLY A 60 -12.40 -7.11 4.66
N THR A 61 -12.91 -8.29 5.01
CA THR A 61 -12.34 -9.23 5.98
C THR A 61 -12.12 -10.58 5.31
N ILE A 62 -11.46 -11.53 6.00
CA ILE A 62 -11.34 -12.92 5.51
C ILE A 62 -12.72 -13.55 5.29
N TYR A 63 -13.72 -13.18 6.11
CA TYR A 63 -15.08 -13.74 6.03
C TYR A 63 -15.90 -13.12 4.90
N THR A 64 -15.79 -11.81 4.65
CA THR A 64 -16.46 -11.19 3.50
C THR A 64 -15.88 -11.68 2.19
N ALA A 65 -14.55 -11.82 2.09
CA ALA A 65 -13.89 -12.37 0.93
C ALA A 65 -14.29 -13.86 0.70
N ALA A 66 -14.42 -14.66 1.77
CA ALA A 66 -14.87 -16.05 1.65
C ALA A 66 -16.29 -16.14 1.05
N LYS A 67 -17.22 -15.30 1.53
CA LYS A 67 -18.58 -15.24 0.95
C LYS A 67 -18.58 -14.87 -0.53
N GLU A 68 -17.79 -13.86 -0.92
CA GLU A 68 -17.69 -13.45 -2.33
C GLU A 68 -17.11 -14.58 -3.20
N ILE A 69 -16.11 -15.33 -2.70
CA ILE A 69 -15.52 -16.49 -3.39
C ILE A 69 -16.53 -17.60 -3.59
N GLU A 70 -17.33 -17.91 -2.56
CA GLU A 70 -18.38 -18.94 -2.65
C GLU A 70 -19.52 -18.52 -3.59
N GLN A 71 -19.87 -17.23 -3.62
CA GLN A 71 -20.90 -16.71 -4.53
C GLN A 71 -20.52 -16.84 -6.03
N VAL A 72 -19.23 -16.85 -6.33
CA VAL A 72 -18.77 -17.03 -7.75
C VAL A 72 -18.44 -18.47 -8.11
N GLY A 73 -18.72 -19.43 -7.23
CA GLY A 73 -18.63 -20.88 -7.50
C GLY A 73 -17.37 -21.57 -6.97
N GLY A 74 -16.47 -20.85 -6.29
CA GLY A 74 -15.33 -21.47 -5.60
C GLY A 74 -15.67 -22.01 -4.23
N LYS A 75 -14.69 -22.65 -3.58
CA LYS A 75 -14.75 -23.00 -2.15
C LYS A 75 -13.75 -22.15 -1.39
N ALA A 76 -14.13 -21.63 -0.22
CA ALA A 76 -13.27 -20.76 0.57
C ALA A 76 -12.92 -21.36 1.94
N LEU A 77 -11.69 -21.09 2.40
CA LEU A 77 -11.23 -21.34 3.75
C LEU A 77 -10.61 -20.05 4.31
N PRO A 78 -11.35 -19.28 5.12
CA PRO A 78 -10.78 -18.12 5.79
C PRO A 78 -9.88 -18.57 6.96
N CYS A 79 -8.62 -18.09 6.95
CA CYS A 79 -7.64 -18.32 8.01
C CYS A 79 -7.09 -17.00 8.54
N ILE A 80 -7.14 -16.79 9.86
CA ILE A 80 -6.48 -15.63 10.49
C ILE A 80 -4.97 -15.92 10.49
N VAL A 81 -4.21 -15.15 9.70
CA VAL A 81 -2.76 -15.36 9.54
C VAL A 81 -2.03 -14.03 9.52
N ASP A 82 -1.10 -13.86 10.45
CA ASP A 82 0.01 -12.94 10.28
C ASP A 82 1.18 -13.71 9.67
N VAL A 83 1.61 -13.37 8.47
CA VAL A 83 2.70 -14.08 7.76
C VAL A 83 4.07 -13.97 8.46
N ARG A 84 4.15 -13.18 9.54
CA ARG A 84 5.34 -13.09 10.40
C ARG A 84 5.36 -14.18 11.48
N ASP A 85 4.21 -14.76 11.77
CA ASP A 85 4.01 -15.79 12.80
C ASP A 85 4.00 -17.17 12.16
N GLU A 86 5.06 -17.96 12.44
CA GLU A 86 5.24 -19.30 11.87
C GLU A 86 4.13 -20.26 12.30
N ALA A 87 3.70 -20.20 13.56
CA ALA A 87 2.67 -21.10 14.07
C ALA A 87 1.31 -20.86 13.39
N GLN A 88 0.96 -19.60 13.12
CA GLN A 88 -0.28 -19.28 12.39
C GLN A 88 -0.20 -19.74 10.93
N VAL A 89 0.95 -19.62 10.27
CA VAL A 89 1.14 -20.12 8.91
C VAL A 89 1.01 -21.65 8.88
N VAL A 90 1.67 -22.36 9.79
CA VAL A 90 1.58 -23.82 9.90
C VAL A 90 0.12 -24.26 10.12
N SER A 91 -0.56 -23.66 11.09
CA SER A 91 -1.96 -24.00 11.37
C SER A 91 -2.89 -23.76 10.17
N ALA A 92 -2.68 -22.67 9.42
CA ALA A 92 -3.48 -22.39 8.21
C ALA A 92 -3.20 -23.41 7.09
N VAL A 93 -1.96 -23.85 6.94
CA VAL A 93 -1.59 -24.91 5.98
C VAL A 93 -2.23 -26.23 6.39
N GLU A 94 -2.15 -26.64 7.66
CA GLU A 94 -2.78 -27.86 8.17
C GLU A 94 -4.31 -27.82 7.96
N ASN A 95 -4.96 -26.69 8.23
CA ASN A 95 -6.39 -26.51 7.98
C ASN A 95 -6.72 -26.64 6.48
N ALA A 96 -5.88 -26.13 5.60
CA ALA A 96 -6.04 -26.28 4.14
C ALA A 96 -5.94 -27.75 3.72
N ILE A 97 -4.95 -28.47 4.24
CA ILE A 97 -4.78 -29.90 3.96
C ILE A 97 -5.98 -30.71 4.47
N ASN A 98 -6.43 -30.46 5.69
CA ASN A 98 -7.57 -31.16 6.28
C ASN A 98 -8.86 -30.90 5.50
N LYS A 99 -9.07 -29.69 4.97
CA LYS A 99 -10.29 -29.33 4.23
C LYS A 99 -10.26 -29.71 2.78
N PHE A 100 -9.13 -29.56 2.10
CA PHE A 100 -9.01 -29.68 0.63
C PHE A 100 -8.08 -30.78 0.15
N GLY A 101 -7.35 -31.43 1.06
CA GLY A 101 -6.47 -32.57 0.75
C GLY A 101 -5.06 -32.21 0.27
N GLY A 102 -4.80 -30.94 -0.10
CA GLY A 102 -3.50 -30.51 -0.61
C GLY A 102 -3.41 -29.00 -0.85
N ILE A 103 -2.24 -28.56 -1.28
CA ILE A 103 -2.00 -27.21 -1.78
C ILE A 103 -1.26 -27.35 -3.12
N ASP A 104 -1.83 -26.76 -4.17
CA ASP A 104 -1.29 -26.78 -5.53
C ASP A 104 -0.56 -25.49 -5.88
N ILE A 105 -1.03 -24.36 -5.37
CA ILE A 105 -0.56 -23.05 -5.75
C ILE A 105 -0.41 -22.18 -4.51
N VAL A 106 0.68 -21.44 -4.42
CA VAL A 106 0.92 -20.43 -3.40
C VAL A 106 1.03 -19.06 -4.06
N ILE A 107 0.29 -18.08 -3.55
CA ILE A 107 0.38 -16.69 -4.00
C ILE A 107 0.79 -15.81 -2.82
N ASN A 108 2.04 -15.37 -2.84
CA ASN A 108 2.61 -14.44 -1.87
C ASN A 108 2.26 -13.01 -2.29
N ASN A 109 1.11 -12.52 -1.79
CA ASN A 109 0.61 -11.19 -2.09
C ASN A 109 0.60 -10.26 -0.86
N ALA A 110 0.60 -10.80 0.37
CA ALA A 110 0.67 -9.97 1.58
C ALA A 110 1.88 -9.03 1.53
N SER A 111 1.65 -7.74 1.74
CA SER A 111 2.70 -6.73 1.66
C SER A 111 2.43 -5.58 2.62
N ALA A 112 3.51 -4.96 3.10
CA ALA A 112 3.51 -3.67 3.77
C ALA A 112 4.31 -2.68 2.93
N ILE A 113 3.90 -1.41 2.96
CA ILE A 113 4.51 -0.31 2.21
C ILE A 113 4.73 0.90 3.10
N SER A 114 5.92 1.49 2.99
CA SER A 114 6.24 2.83 3.50
C SER A 114 7.27 3.45 2.57
N LEU A 115 6.88 4.53 1.90
CA LEU A 115 7.72 5.23 0.92
C LEU A 115 8.39 6.43 1.60
N THR A 116 9.34 6.15 2.48
CA THR A 116 10.10 7.17 3.21
C THR A 116 11.59 7.05 2.90
N GLY A 117 12.27 8.19 2.80
CA GLY A 117 13.74 8.23 2.65
C GLY A 117 14.44 7.64 3.88
N THR A 118 15.70 7.28 3.73
CA THR A 118 16.50 6.59 4.75
C THR A 118 16.51 7.33 6.08
N GLU A 119 16.70 8.65 6.05
CA GLU A 119 16.73 9.51 7.25
C GLU A 119 15.42 9.46 8.07
N PHE A 120 14.28 9.33 7.37
CA PHE A 120 12.94 9.42 7.98
C PHE A 120 12.25 8.07 8.16
N THR A 121 12.92 6.98 7.80
CA THR A 121 12.37 5.63 7.95
C THR A 121 12.48 5.18 9.40
N ASP A 122 11.34 5.04 10.08
CA ASP A 122 11.27 4.40 11.39
C ASP A 122 11.66 2.91 11.26
N MET A 123 12.58 2.43 12.14
CA MET A 123 13.02 1.03 12.12
C MET A 123 11.87 0.05 12.34
N LYS A 124 10.82 0.41 13.08
CA LYS A 124 9.60 -0.41 13.18
C LYS A 124 8.92 -0.62 11.82
N LYS A 125 8.92 0.40 10.96
CA LYS A 125 8.39 0.30 9.58
C LYS A 125 9.32 -0.51 8.68
N TYR A 126 10.64 -0.33 8.83
CA TYR A 126 11.65 -1.14 8.15
C TYR A 126 11.45 -2.62 8.48
N ASP A 127 11.41 -2.96 9.76
CA ASP A 127 11.22 -4.34 10.25
C ASP A 127 9.88 -4.90 9.80
N LEU A 128 8.80 -4.10 9.85
CA LEU A 128 7.47 -4.52 9.39
C LEU A 128 7.48 -4.90 7.91
N MET A 129 8.08 -4.06 7.05
CA MET A 129 8.15 -4.33 5.61
C MET A 129 8.99 -5.58 5.31
N ASN A 130 10.18 -5.70 5.90
CA ASN A 130 11.05 -6.86 5.67
C ASN A 130 10.45 -8.15 6.22
N ASN A 131 9.83 -8.10 7.39
CA ASN A 131 9.21 -9.28 8.01
C ASN A 131 7.94 -9.75 7.27
N ILE A 132 7.15 -8.83 6.70
CA ILE A 132 5.97 -9.22 5.92
C ILE A 132 6.38 -9.60 4.50
N ASN A 133 7.09 -8.73 3.79
CA ASN A 133 7.36 -8.89 2.36
C ASN A 133 8.37 -10.03 2.11
N ALA A 134 9.63 -9.86 2.54
CA ALA A 134 10.69 -10.83 2.26
C ALA A 134 10.58 -12.10 3.12
N ARG A 135 10.62 -11.95 4.46
CA ARG A 135 10.59 -13.10 5.37
C ARG A 135 9.27 -13.88 5.27
N GLY A 136 8.13 -13.19 5.18
CA GLY A 136 6.82 -13.82 5.07
C GLY A 136 6.68 -14.63 3.78
N THR A 137 7.17 -14.11 2.65
CA THR A 137 7.22 -14.84 1.37
C THR A 137 8.04 -16.12 1.49
N PHE A 138 9.22 -16.04 2.09
CA PHE A 138 10.07 -17.21 2.32
C PHE A 138 9.37 -18.24 3.22
N LEU A 139 8.83 -17.79 4.35
CA LEU A 139 8.19 -18.66 5.35
C LEU A 139 6.98 -19.41 4.76
N VAL A 140 6.07 -18.70 4.10
CA VAL A 140 4.86 -19.32 3.51
C VAL A 140 5.25 -20.32 2.44
N SER A 141 6.18 -19.98 1.56
CA SER A 141 6.67 -20.88 0.52
C SER A 141 7.30 -22.14 1.13
N LYS A 142 8.17 -22.00 2.16
CA LYS A 142 8.81 -23.11 2.90
C LYS A 142 7.77 -24.06 3.49
N ILE A 143 6.77 -23.54 4.20
CA ILE A 143 5.77 -24.38 4.88
C ILE A 143 4.85 -25.10 3.89
N CYS A 144 4.52 -24.48 2.76
CA CYS A 144 3.71 -25.10 1.70
C CYS A 144 4.50 -26.10 0.83
N LEU A 145 5.84 -26.04 0.80
CA LEU A 145 6.69 -26.82 -0.10
C LEU A 145 6.45 -28.34 -0.07
N PRO A 146 6.29 -29.02 1.10
CA PRO A 146 6.03 -30.48 1.11
C PRO A 146 4.75 -30.89 0.40
N TYR A 147 3.78 -30.00 0.31
CA TYR A 147 2.49 -30.22 -0.34
C TYR A 147 2.55 -29.86 -1.85
N LEU A 148 3.23 -28.78 -2.19
CA LEU A 148 3.50 -28.40 -3.59
C LEU A 148 4.24 -29.53 -4.35
N LYS A 149 5.19 -30.21 -3.70
CA LYS A 149 5.89 -31.37 -4.27
C LYS A 149 4.99 -32.55 -4.62
N LYS A 150 3.76 -32.60 -4.08
CA LYS A 150 2.77 -33.65 -4.35
C LYS A 150 1.75 -33.22 -5.42
N SER A 151 1.75 -31.97 -5.81
CA SER A 151 0.84 -31.43 -6.83
C SER A 151 1.32 -31.81 -8.24
N THR A 152 0.37 -31.98 -9.13
CA THR A 152 0.64 -32.31 -10.56
C THR A 152 1.08 -31.10 -11.37
N ASN A 153 0.77 -29.87 -10.92
CA ASN A 153 1.14 -28.63 -11.60
C ASN A 153 1.36 -27.50 -10.58
N PRO A 154 2.43 -27.58 -9.76
CA PRO A 154 2.62 -26.67 -8.64
C PRO A 154 3.19 -25.32 -9.06
N HIS A 155 2.63 -24.24 -8.50
CA HIS A 155 3.12 -22.88 -8.71
C HIS A 155 3.32 -22.12 -7.41
N ILE A 156 4.38 -21.32 -7.35
CA ILE A 156 4.57 -20.23 -6.39
C ILE A 156 4.61 -18.93 -7.19
N VAL A 157 3.73 -17.98 -6.86
CA VAL A 157 3.69 -16.67 -7.50
C VAL A 157 3.91 -15.59 -6.44
N ASN A 158 4.96 -14.80 -6.60
CA ASN A 158 5.23 -13.66 -5.75
C ASN A 158 4.74 -12.38 -6.42
N ILE A 159 3.90 -11.60 -5.73
CA ILE A 159 3.51 -10.27 -6.24
C ILE A 159 4.65 -9.30 -5.90
N SER A 160 5.66 -9.33 -6.75
CA SER A 160 6.92 -8.60 -6.57
C SER A 160 7.55 -8.20 -7.89
N PRO A 161 8.36 -7.11 -7.91
CA PRO A 161 8.84 -6.51 -9.14
C PRO A 161 10.01 -7.27 -9.78
N PRO A 162 10.30 -7.01 -11.07
CA PRO A 162 11.58 -7.38 -11.67
C PRO A 162 12.76 -6.79 -10.88
N LEU A 163 13.85 -7.56 -10.79
CA LEU A 163 15.06 -7.08 -10.13
C LEU A 163 15.79 -6.07 -11.02
N SER A 164 16.06 -4.91 -10.48
CA SER A 164 16.81 -3.84 -11.15
C SER A 164 17.74 -3.16 -10.16
N MET A 165 19.01 -3.05 -10.51
CA MET A 165 20.02 -2.35 -9.69
C MET A 165 20.14 -0.86 -10.02
N LYS A 166 19.20 -0.30 -10.78
CA LYS A 166 19.20 1.14 -11.09
C LYS A 166 18.96 1.95 -9.83
N PRO A 167 19.83 2.95 -9.50
CA PRO A 167 19.72 3.72 -8.26
C PRO A 167 18.37 4.43 -8.07
N ILE A 168 17.68 4.75 -9.17
CA ILE A 168 16.36 5.40 -9.13
C ILE A 168 15.33 4.58 -8.36
N TRP A 169 15.40 3.24 -8.41
CA TRP A 169 14.48 2.36 -7.70
C TRP A 169 14.78 2.22 -6.20
N PHE A 170 15.89 2.78 -5.73
CA PHE A 170 16.25 2.83 -4.32
C PHE A 170 16.08 4.24 -3.73
N LYS A 171 16.28 5.26 -4.54
CA LYS A 171 16.25 6.66 -4.09
C LYS A 171 14.90 6.97 -3.42
N ASN A 172 14.95 7.50 -2.21
CA ASN A 172 13.84 7.93 -1.36
C ASN A 172 12.93 6.82 -0.78
N HIS A 173 13.20 5.55 -1.06
CA HIS A 173 12.45 4.43 -0.50
C HIS A 173 13.26 3.13 -0.39
N VAL A 174 14.53 3.24 0.04
CA VAL A 174 15.49 2.13 0.14
C VAL A 174 14.89 0.94 0.90
N ALA A 175 14.25 1.19 2.06
CA ALA A 175 13.67 0.13 2.90
C ALA A 175 12.56 -0.66 2.18
N TYR A 176 11.69 0.02 1.44
CA TYR A 176 10.64 -0.63 0.67
C TYR A 176 11.22 -1.46 -0.48
N THR A 177 12.17 -0.88 -1.23
CA THR A 177 12.83 -1.57 -2.35
C THR A 177 13.53 -2.85 -1.89
N ILE A 178 14.32 -2.78 -0.81
CA ILE A 178 14.97 -3.97 -0.22
C ILE A 178 13.94 -5.05 0.10
N SER A 179 12.84 -4.69 0.75
CA SER A 179 11.80 -5.64 1.13
C SER A 179 11.09 -6.29 -0.06
N LYS A 180 10.81 -5.52 -1.13
CA LYS A 180 10.18 -6.04 -2.35
C LYS A 180 11.15 -6.86 -3.18
N PHE A 181 12.39 -6.42 -3.31
CA PHE A 181 13.43 -7.20 -3.98
C PHE A 181 13.75 -8.49 -3.21
N GLY A 182 13.64 -8.51 -1.88
CA GLY A 182 13.71 -9.73 -1.09
C GLY A 182 12.68 -10.79 -1.52
N MET A 183 11.42 -10.39 -1.85
CA MET A 183 10.43 -11.31 -2.42
C MET A 183 10.87 -11.80 -3.81
N SER A 184 11.41 -10.92 -4.63
CA SER A 184 11.88 -11.25 -5.99
C SER A 184 13.12 -12.16 -5.95
N MET A 185 14.02 -11.95 -5.00
CA MET A 185 15.18 -12.84 -4.77
C MET A 185 14.73 -14.24 -4.31
N CYS A 186 13.65 -14.33 -3.51
CA CYS A 186 13.04 -15.63 -3.22
C CYS A 186 12.55 -16.33 -4.49
N ALA A 187 11.90 -15.59 -5.42
CA ALA A 187 11.47 -16.18 -6.69
C ALA A 187 12.67 -16.69 -7.51
N LEU A 188 13.74 -15.90 -7.59
CA LEU A 188 14.94 -16.25 -8.34
C LEU A 188 15.61 -17.51 -7.80
N GLY A 189 15.89 -17.55 -6.48
CA GLY A 189 16.58 -18.66 -5.85
C GLY A 189 15.74 -19.93 -5.79
N MET A 190 14.47 -19.82 -5.38
CA MET A 190 13.56 -20.97 -5.27
C MET A 190 13.22 -21.58 -6.62
N ALA A 191 13.21 -20.80 -7.72
CA ALA A 191 12.97 -21.32 -9.05
C ALA A 191 14.05 -22.34 -9.47
N GLU A 192 15.31 -22.05 -9.19
CA GLU A 192 16.42 -22.97 -9.48
C GLU A 192 16.45 -24.13 -8.48
N GLU A 193 16.24 -23.84 -7.18
CA GLU A 193 16.23 -24.88 -6.13
C GLU A 193 15.14 -25.94 -6.33
N PHE A 194 13.96 -25.54 -6.85
CA PHE A 194 12.81 -26.44 -6.97
C PHE A 194 12.60 -26.99 -8.39
N LYS A 195 13.51 -26.71 -9.31
CA LYS A 195 13.43 -27.10 -10.71
C LYS A 195 13.21 -28.61 -10.91
N ASP A 196 14.01 -29.42 -10.21
CA ASP A 196 13.91 -30.89 -10.28
C ASP A 196 12.61 -31.42 -9.67
N SER A 197 11.96 -30.63 -8.80
CA SER A 197 10.64 -30.95 -8.24
C SER A 197 9.49 -30.53 -9.17
N GLY A 198 9.78 -29.88 -10.30
CA GLY A 198 8.79 -29.40 -11.26
C GLY A 198 7.91 -28.25 -10.73
N ILE A 199 8.34 -27.52 -9.70
CA ILE A 199 7.61 -26.41 -9.11
C ILE A 199 8.00 -25.13 -9.84
N ALA A 200 7.02 -24.47 -10.46
CA ALA A 200 7.22 -23.14 -11.03
C ALA A 200 7.26 -22.08 -9.93
N VAL A 201 8.28 -21.24 -9.95
CA VAL A 201 8.36 -20.06 -9.07
C VAL A 201 8.58 -18.82 -9.90
N ASN A 202 7.62 -17.92 -9.91
CA ASN A 202 7.66 -16.70 -10.72
C ASN A 202 7.27 -15.48 -9.91
N ALA A 203 7.69 -14.31 -10.38
CA ALA A 203 7.24 -13.01 -9.87
C ALA A 203 6.33 -12.33 -10.90
N VAL A 204 5.26 -11.68 -10.43
CA VAL A 204 4.35 -10.90 -11.28
C VAL A 204 4.24 -9.49 -10.72
N TRP A 205 4.35 -8.49 -11.60
CA TRP A 205 4.25 -7.10 -11.23
C TRP A 205 3.35 -6.32 -12.20
N PRO A 206 2.58 -5.34 -11.73
CA PRO A 206 1.76 -4.52 -12.62
C PRO A 206 2.62 -3.56 -13.44
N LYS A 207 2.27 -3.35 -14.70
CA LYS A 207 2.87 -2.33 -15.56
C LYS A 207 2.52 -0.93 -15.10
N THR A 208 1.27 -0.72 -14.75
CA THR A 208 0.73 0.57 -14.32
C THR A 208 0.16 0.47 -12.92
N ALA A 209 0.02 1.60 -12.25
CA ALA A 209 -0.59 1.68 -10.94
C ALA A 209 -1.94 0.93 -10.89
N ILE A 210 -2.11 0.08 -9.89
CA ILE A 210 -3.36 -0.63 -9.63
C ILE A 210 -4.13 0.10 -8.53
N TYR A 211 -5.34 0.55 -8.83
CA TYR A 211 -6.17 1.24 -7.86
C TYR A 211 -6.62 0.30 -6.75
N THR A 212 -5.96 0.41 -5.63
CA THR A 212 -6.22 -0.34 -4.39
C THR A 212 -6.34 0.61 -3.23
N ALA A 213 -6.81 0.12 -2.08
CA ALA A 213 -6.83 0.93 -0.85
C ALA A 213 -5.44 1.48 -0.47
N ALA A 214 -4.36 0.77 -0.79
CA ALA A 214 -2.99 1.25 -0.57
C ALA A 214 -2.65 2.43 -1.47
N VAL A 215 -2.96 2.35 -2.78
CA VAL A 215 -2.72 3.44 -3.74
C VAL A 215 -3.60 4.64 -3.40
N ALA A 216 -4.88 4.44 -3.10
CA ALA A 216 -5.78 5.51 -2.67
C ALA A 216 -5.29 6.22 -1.40
N MET A 217 -4.68 5.49 -0.47
CA MET A 217 -4.12 6.07 0.76
C MET A 217 -2.83 6.85 0.51
N LEU A 218 -2.00 6.43 -0.45
CA LEU A 218 -0.71 7.08 -0.78
C LEU A 218 -0.88 8.29 -1.70
N SER A 219 -1.80 8.20 -2.69
CA SER A 219 -1.91 9.16 -3.79
C SER A 219 -3.29 9.81 -3.90
N GLY A 220 -4.18 9.57 -2.93
CA GLY A 220 -5.53 10.11 -2.91
C GLY A 220 -6.51 9.40 -3.87
N ALA A 221 -7.81 9.75 -3.77
CA ALA A 221 -8.87 9.12 -4.56
C ALA A 221 -8.74 9.41 -6.08
N GLU A 222 -8.23 10.58 -6.44
CA GLU A 222 -8.03 11.02 -7.84
C GLU A 222 -7.04 10.13 -8.61
N SER A 223 -6.20 9.36 -7.91
CA SER A 223 -5.28 8.39 -8.54
C SER A 223 -6.02 7.29 -9.32
N SER A 224 -7.31 7.08 -9.04
CA SER A 224 -8.16 6.18 -9.84
C SER A 224 -8.20 6.58 -11.31
N ASN A 225 -8.21 7.88 -11.62
CA ASN A 225 -8.27 8.37 -13.00
C ASN A 225 -7.08 7.94 -13.87
N TYR A 226 -5.97 7.56 -13.26
CA TYR A 226 -4.71 7.21 -13.93
C TYR A 226 -4.21 5.82 -13.57
N SER A 227 -5.10 4.98 -13.04
CA SER A 227 -4.79 3.62 -12.58
C SER A 227 -5.63 2.57 -13.31
N ARG A 228 -5.17 1.32 -13.25
CA ARG A 228 -5.96 0.17 -13.66
C ARG A 228 -6.70 -0.47 -12.50
N LYS A 229 -7.76 -1.20 -12.81
CA LYS A 229 -8.49 -2.06 -11.89
C LYS A 229 -7.61 -3.26 -11.50
N PRO A 230 -7.75 -3.82 -10.30
CA PRO A 230 -7.05 -5.04 -9.90
C PRO A 230 -7.32 -6.26 -10.80
N ASP A 231 -8.37 -6.20 -11.63
CA ASP A 231 -8.79 -7.28 -12.54
C ASP A 231 -7.70 -7.70 -13.50
N ILE A 232 -6.87 -6.77 -13.98
CA ILE A 232 -5.73 -7.09 -14.84
C ILE A 232 -4.74 -8.05 -14.15
N MET A 233 -4.47 -7.84 -12.85
CA MET A 233 -3.61 -8.72 -12.07
C MET A 233 -4.29 -10.07 -11.80
N GLY A 234 -5.62 -10.07 -11.61
CA GLY A 234 -6.41 -11.29 -11.50
C GLY A 234 -6.27 -12.17 -12.74
N ASP A 235 -6.47 -11.58 -13.91
CA ASP A 235 -6.39 -12.27 -15.20
C ASP A 235 -4.96 -12.70 -15.53
N ALA A 236 -3.95 -11.85 -15.29
CA ALA A 236 -2.55 -12.18 -15.55
C ALA A 236 -2.05 -13.36 -14.71
N VAL A 237 -2.33 -13.33 -13.39
CA VAL A 237 -1.94 -14.43 -12.50
C VAL A 237 -2.71 -15.70 -12.85
N TYR A 238 -4.01 -15.60 -13.18
CA TYR A 238 -4.79 -16.75 -13.67
C TYR A 238 -4.16 -17.37 -14.91
N ALA A 239 -3.83 -16.58 -15.93
CA ALA A 239 -3.17 -17.04 -17.14
C ALA A 239 -1.86 -17.78 -16.83
N LEU A 240 -1.05 -17.22 -15.92
CA LEU A 240 0.22 -17.81 -15.52
C LEU A 240 0.05 -19.18 -14.84
N ILE A 241 -0.83 -19.29 -13.83
CA ILE A 241 -1.00 -20.52 -13.05
C ILE A 241 -1.79 -21.62 -13.79
N CYS A 242 -2.37 -21.30 -14.95
CA CYS A 242 -2.97 -22.24 -15.88
C CYS A 242 -1.95 -22.87 -16.86
N LYS A 243 -0.70 -22.36 -16.92
CA LYS A 243 0.38 -22.96 -17.73
C LYS A 243 0.97 -24.19 -17.04
N ASP A 244 1.65 -25.02 -17.80
CA ASP A 244 2.45 -26.12 -17.24
C ASP A 244 3.60 -25.54 -16.42
N SER A 245 3.69 -25.93 -15.15
CA SER A 245 4.71 -25.48 -14.21
C SER A 245 6.14 -25.75 -14.69
N LYS A 246 6.34 -26.81 -15.48
CA LYS A 246 7.65 -27.14 -16.06
C LYS A 246 8.04 -26.24 -17.22
N SER A 247 7.08 -25.52 -17.81
CA SER A 247 7.33 -24.66 -18.97
C SER A 247 7.69 -23.22 -18.62
N ILE A 248 7.41 -22.75 -17.38
CA ILE A 248 7.59 -21.36 -17.00
C ILE A 248 7.99 -21.24 -15.53
N THR A 249 9.26 -21.00 -15.27
CA THR A 249 9.82 -20.78 -13.92
C THR A 249 10.96 -19.76 -13.96
N GLY A 250 11.23 -19.10 -12.84
CA GLY A 250 12.31 -18.11 -12.69
C GLY A 250 12.06 -16.79 -13.42
N GLN A 251 10.82 -16.51 -13.82
CA GLN A 251 10.49 -15.34 -14.61
C GLN A 251 10.01 -14.18 -13.74
N PHE A 252 10.36 -12.97 -14.17
CA PHE A 252 9.84 -11.71 -13.64
C PHE A 252 8.91 -11.12 -14.69
N LEU A 253 7.62 -11.29 -14.51
CA LEU A 253 6.60 -11.07 -15.51
C LEU A 253 5.82 -9.79 -15.22
N ILE A 254 5.47 -9.07 -16.28
CA ILE A 254 4.57 -7.91 -16.22
C ILE A 254 3.16 -8.36 -16.64
N ASP A 255 2.15 -7.91 -15.90
CA ASP A 255 0.74 -8.28 -16.11
C ASP A 255 0.29 -8.11 -17.57
N GLU A 256 0.54 -6.95 -18.15
CA GLU A 256 0.17 -6.64 -19.54
C GLU A 256 0.87 -7.56 -20.55
N GLU A 257 2.14 -7.91 -20.32
CA GLU A 257 2.89 -8.80 -21.19
C GLU A 257 2.38 -10.24 -21.14
N ILE A 258 2.01 -10.71 -19.92
CA ILE A 258 1.36 -12.03 -19.78
C ILE A 258 0.09 -12.07 -20.65
N LEU A 259 -0.75 -11.06 -20.53
CA LEU A 259 -2.05 -11.03 -21.22
C LEU A 259 -1.92 -10.81 -22.73
N LYS A 260 -0.93 -10.04 -23.18
CA LYS A 260 -0.59 -9.93 -24.61
C LYS A 260 -0.21 -11.29 -25.21
N ASN A 261 0.54 -12.09 -24.47
CA ASN A 261 0.92 -13.45 -24.90
C ASN A 261 -0.29 -14.41 -24.95
N GLU A 262 -1.38 -14.09 -24.24
CA GLU A 262 -2.66 -14.79 -24.32
C GLU A 262 -3.62 -14.19 -25.38
N GLY A 263 -3.15 -13.23 -26.19
CA GLY A 263 -3.90 -12.64 -27.29
C GLY A 263 -4.77 -11.43 -26.93
N ILE A 264 -4.67 -10.90 -25.71
CA ILE A 264 -5.39 -9.69 -25.33
C ILE A 264 -4.63 -8.48 -25.89
N THR A 265 -5.30 -7.71 -26.75
CA THR A 265 -4.72 -6.54 -27.42
C THR A 265 -5.35 -5.21 -26.96
N ASP A 266 -6.54 -5.25 -26.37
CA ASP A 266 -7.23 -4.09 -25.82
C ASP A 266 -7.32 -4.17 -24.29
N PHE A 267 -6.73 -3.19 -23.63
CA PHE A 267 -6.69 -3.08 -22.17
C PHE A 267 -7.61 -1.97 -21.62
N THR A 268 -8.49 -1.42 -22.47
CA THR A 268 -9.37 -0.29 -22.13
C THR A 268 -10.26 -0.62 -20.93
N ASP A 269 -10.83 -1.81 -20.88
CA ASP A 269 -11.72 -2.24 -19.80
C ASP A 269 -11.02 -2.39 -18.43
N TYR A 270 -9.70 -2.55 -18.42
CA TYR A 270 -8.92 -2.58 -17.20
C TYR A 270 -8.63 -1.17 -16.63
N ALA A 271 -8.75 -0.11 -17.41
CA ALA A 271 -8.61 1.26 -16.90
C ALA A 271 -9.77 1.59 -15.93
N CYS A 272 -9.47 2.21 -14.79
CA CYS A 272 -10.51 2.70 -13.90
C CYS A 272 -11.32 3.83 -14.57
N ASN A 273 -10.63 4.67 -15.35
CA ASN A 273 -11.25 5.65 -16.24
C ASN A 273 -10.80 5.37 -17.68
N PRO A 274 -11.68 4.79 -18.54
CA PRO A 274 -11.36 4.47 -19.92
C PRO A 274 -10.92 5.67 -20.78
N GLU A 275 -11.40 6.88 -20.47
CA GLU A 275 -11.02 8.10 -21.19
C GLU A 275 -9.53 8.47 -20.99
N ASN A 276 -8.92 7.97 -19.91
CA ASN A 276 -7.54 8.21 -19.58
C ASN A 276 -6.61 7.00 -19.85
N LYS A 277 -7.05 6.03 -20.64
CA LYS A 277 -6.28 4.79 -20.92
C LYS A 277 -4.86 5.04 -21.43
N ASP A 278 -4.64 6.14 -22.14
CA ASP A 278 -3.34 6.53 -22.71
C ASP A 278 -2.50 7.41 -21.74
N LYS A 279 -3.03 7.71 -20.54
CA LYS A 279 -2.41 8.56 -19.52
C LYS A 279 -2.15 7.82 -18.23
N LEU A 280 -2.17 6.48 -18.25
CA LEU A 280 -1.98 5.68 -17.05
C LEU A 280 -0.57 5.86 -16.49
N ILE A 281 -0.48 5.85 -15.15
CA ILE A 281 0.79 6.01 -14.44
C ILE A 281 1.49 4.66 -14.38
N LEU A 282 2.76 4.60 -14.76
CA LEU A 282 3.59 3.41 -14.59
C LEU A 282 3.78 3.10 -13.10
N ASP A 283 3.74 1.82 -12.75
CA ASP A 283 4.05 1.38 -11.40
C ASP A 283 5.56 1.49 -11.10
N PHE A 284 5.91 1.38 -9.82
CA PHE A 284 7.31 1.33 -9.39
C PHE A 284 8.03 0.15 -10.06
N PHE A 285 9.34 0.29 -10.29
CA PHE A 285 10.21 -0.77 -10.80
C PHE A 285 9.96 -1.20 -12.25
N VAL A 286 9.14 -0.48 -13.00
CA VAL A 286 8.94 -0.73 -14.44
C VAL A 286 9.94 0.12 -15.23
N ASP A 287 10.86 -0.56 -15.93
CA ASP A 287 11.96 0.04 -16.69
C ASP A 287 11.54 0.32 -18.16
N GLU A 288 10.39 0.92 -18.40
CA GLU A 288 10.13 1.47 -19.74
C GLU A 288 10.89 2.78 -19.94
N ASN A 289 11.47 2.96 -21.15
CA ASN A 289 12.18 4.18 -21.50
C ASN A 289 11.29 5.39 -21.24
N LEU A 290 11.66 6.19 -20.26
CA LEU A 290 10.97 7.43 -19.88
C LEU A 290 10.90 8.43 -21.05
N GLU A 291 11.74 8.23 -22.11
CA GLU A 291 11.78 9.03 -23.33
C GLU A 291 10.66 8.67 -24.33
N SER A 292 10.11 7.44 -24.28
CA SER A 292 9.04 6.99 -25.20
C SER A 292 7.63 7.34 -24.70
N LEU A 293 7.50 7.74 -23.46
CA LEU A 293 6.23 8.21 -22.89
C LEU A 293 6.12 9.71 -23.18
N GLY A 294 5.30 10.05 -24.15
CA GLY A 294 4.99 11.43 -24.48
C GLY A 294 4.65 12.27 -23.23
N SER A 295 4.71 13.59 -23.35
CA SER A 295 4.66 14.61 -22.30
C SER A 295 3.50 14.54 -21.27
N GLY A 296 2.73 13.46 -21.23
CA GLY A 296 1.60 13.21 -20.32
C GLY A 296 1.76 12.04 -19.34
N ALA A 297 2.74 11.15 -19.52
CA ALA A 297 2.88 10.00 -18.61
C ALA A 297 3.73 10.39 -17.38
N HIS A 298 3.05 10.69 -16.29
CA HIS A 298 3.69 10.82 -14.98
C HIS A 298 3.85 9.42 -14.38
N SER A 299 5.07 8.97 -14.11
CA SER A 299 5.28 7.74 -13.34
C SER A 299 4.88 7.98 -11.87
N LEU A 300 4.38 6.95 -11.20
CA LEU A 300 4.14 6.98 -9.74
C LEU A 300 5.35 7.52 -8.98
N HIS A 301 6.55 7.22 -9.48
CA HIS A 301 7.80 7.73 -8.95
C HIS A 301 7.91 9.27 -9.07
N LYS A 302 7.41 9.89 -10.16
CA LYS A 302 7.40 11.37 -10.30
C LYS A 302 6.30 11.98 -9.44
N LEU A 303 5.15 11.35 -9.31
CA LEU A 303 4.10 11.81 -8.40
C LEU A 303 4.57 11.75 -6.95
N THR A 304 5.17 10.63 -6.52
CA THR A 304 5.75 10.53 -5.18
C THR A 304 6.94 11.47 -4.99
N GLN A 305 7.73 11.81 -6.03
CA GLN A 305 8.78 12.84 -5.91
C GLN A 305 8.21 14.25 -5.82
N LYS A 306 7.15 14.56 -6.55
CA LYS A 306 6.46 15.85 -6.43
C LYS A 306 5.76 15.95 -5.09
N ASP A 307 5.07 14.89 -4.69
CA ASP A 307 4.44 14.78 -3.37
C ASP A 307 5.49 14.69 -2.26
N ILE A 308 6.64 14.05 -2.47
CA ILE A 308 7.77 14.04 -1.53
C ILE A 308 8.48 15.38 -1.49
N GLN A 309 8.57 16.13 -2.59
CA GLN A 309 9.08 17.52 -2.54
C GLN A 309 8.05 18.47 -1.93
N ASP A 310 6.77 18.30 -2.18
CA ASP A 310 5.68 19.02 -1.51
C ASP A 310 5.42 18.46 -0.12
N THR A 311 5.57 17.14 0.13
CA THR A 311 5.49 16.51 1.45
C THR A 311 6.79 16.62 2.25
N ASN A 312 7.99 16.76 1.65
CA ASN A 312 9.17 17.22 2.40
C ASN A 312 9.06 18.70 2.80
N LYS A 313 8.21 19.46 2.13
CA LYS A 313 7.68 20.72 2.66
C LYS A 313 6.55 20.52 3.70
N THR A 314 5.87 19.36 3.74
CA THR A 314 4.69 19.11 4.60
C THR A 314 4.81 17.91 5.55
N ASN A 315 5.84 17.05 5.47
CA ASN A 315 5.99 15.83 6.30
C ASN A 315 7.00 15.94 7.45
N GLY A 316 7.38 17.14 7.85
CA GLY A 316 7.95 17.32 9.18
C GLY A 316 6.95 16.83 10.24
N LYS A 317 7.42 16.41 11.40
CA LYS A 317 6.57 16.12 12.56
C LYS A 317 5.60 17.27 12.85
N ILE A 318 6.01 18.49 12.55
CA ILE A 318 5.17 19.70 12.67
C ILE A 318 4.01 19.65 11.68
N ALA A 319 4.27 19.26 10.41
CA ALA A 319 3.21 19.10 9.42
C ALA A 319 2.18 18.03 9.83
N GLN A 320 2.65 16.93 10.43
CA GLN A 320 1.77 15.88 10.95
C GLN A 320 0.90 16.40 12.10
N ILE A 321 1.48 17.18 13.01
CA ILE A 321 0.74 17.84 14.10
C ILE A 321 -0.35 18.76 13.52
N PHE A 322 -0.02 19.61 12.55
CA PHE A 322 -1.01 20.48 11.91
C PHE A 322 -2.07 19.73 11.12
N SER A 323 -1.74 18.60 10.50
CA SER A 323 -2.73 17.72 9.84
C SER A 323 -3.71 17.11 10.85
N VAL A 324 -3.22 16.68 12.02
CA VAL A 324 -4.08 16.18 13.11
C VAL A 324 -4.93 17.31 13.69
N ILE A 325 -4.38 18.51 13.86
CA ILE A 325 -5.13 19.69 14.28
C ILE A 325 -6.25 19.95 13.29
N GLN A 326 -5.95 20.08 12.00
CA GLN A 326 -6.92 20.35 10.93
C GLN A 326 -8.07 19.32 10.92
N ALA A 327 -7.75 18.02 11.06
CA ALA A 327 -8.74 16.94 11.07
C ALA A 327 -9.67 16.94 12.30
N ASN A 328 -9.33 17.71 13.37
CA ASN A 328 -10.09 17.77 14.61
C ASN A 328 -10.69 19.16 14.89
N LEU A 329 -10.57 20.10 13.93
CA LEU A 329 -11.22 21.40 14.05
C LEU A 329 -12.74 21.24 13.92
N ASN A 330 -13.46 22.08 14.63
CA ASN A 330 -14.91 22.17 14.57
C ASN A 330 -15.38 23.55 15.08
N SER A 331 -16.65 23.87 14.82
CA SER A 331 -17.27 25.13 15.22
C SER A 331 -17.22 25.42 16.72
N ASP A 332 -17.26 24.37 17.55
CA ASP A 332 -17.16 24.52 19.00
C ASP A 332 -15.80 25.05 19.47
N LEU A 333 -14.71 24.55 18.85
CA LEU A 333 -13.35 25.05 19.12
C LEU A 333 -13.17 26.47 18.63
N VAL A 334 -13.72 26.81 17.47
CA VAL A 334 -13.73 28.17 16.91
C VAL A 334 -14.44 29.12 17.86
N ASN A 335 -15.66 28.79 18.28
CA ASN A 335 -16.47 29.63 19.18
C ASN A 335 -15.82 29.85 20.58
N LYS A 336 -15.13 28.80 21.09
CA LYS A 336 -14.47 28.88 22.40
C LYS A 336 -13.15 29.66 22.37
N THR A 337 -12.47 29.68 21.22
CA THR A 337 -11.12 30.28 21.10
C THR A 337 -11.16 31.68 20.53
N GLY A 338 -11.80 31.87 19.39
CA GLY A 338 -12.01 33.16 18.71
C GLY A 338 -10.70 33.90 18.38
N ALA A 339 -9.66 33.16 17.92
CA ALA A 339 -8.34 33.73 17.67
C ALA A 339 -7.64 33.08 16.48
N VAL A 340 -6.77 33.86 15.85
CA VAL A 340 -5.85 33.41 14.77
C VAL A 340 -4.44 33.40 15.31
N PHE A 341 -3.76 32.27 15.18
CA PHE A 341 -2.38 32.06 15.62
C PHE A 341 -1.45 31.85 14.44
N GLN A 342 -0.26 32.45 14.50
CA GLN A 342 0.84 32.16 13.59
C GLN A 342 2.00 31.56 14.39
N PHE A 343 2.64 30.53 13.84
CA PHE A 343 3.80 29.87 14.43
C PHE A 343 5.00 30.05 13.50
N ASN A 344 6.03 30.74 13.96
CA ASN A 344 7.30 30.86 13.28
C ASN A 344 8.28 29.87 13.92
N VAL A 345 8.46 28.72 13.29
CA VAL A 345 9.32 27.66 13.79
C VAL A 345 10.70 27.78 13.15
N ARG A 346 11.76 27.60 13.95
CA ARG A 346 13.16 27.60 13.56
C ARG A 346 13.77 26.22 13.77
N GLY A 347 14.97 25.96 13.19
CA GLY A 347 15.69 24.70 13.40
C GLY A 347 15.44 23.67 12.29
N SER A 348 15.42 22.40 12.64
CA SER A 348 15.36 21.27 11.70
C SER A 348 14.11 21.24 10.82
N GLU A 349 12.98 21.74 11.33
CA GLU A 349 11.71 21.84 10.62
C GLU A 349 11.22 23.29 10.53
N ALA A 350 12.12 24.19 10.13
CA ALA A 350 11.82 25.61 10.02
C ALA A 350 10.67 25.89 9.04
N GLY A 351 9.81 26.83 9.42
CA GLY A 351 8.69 27.25 8.59
C GLY A 351 7.69 28.11 9.35
N THR A 352 6.78 28.72 8.59
CA THR A 352 5.62 29.45 9.13
C THR A 352 4.39 28.54 9.02
N TRP A 353 3.59 28.54 10.08
CA TRP A 353 2.37 27.74 10.20
C TRP A 353 1.27 28.59 10.79
N PHE A 354 0.01 28.25 10.51
CA PHE A 354 -1.13 28.99 11.06
C PHE A 354 -2.20 28.07 11.63
N LEU A 355 -2.98 28.65 12.55
CA LEU A 355 -4.19 28.06 13.12
C LEU A 355 -5.24 29.16 13.23
N ASP A 356 -6.23 29.14 12.33
CA ASP A 356 -7.39 30.04 12.38
C ASP A 356 -8.54 29.38 13.13
N LEU A 357 -8.84 29.90 14.30
CA LEU A 357 -9.98 29.50 15.13
C LEU A 357 -10.95 30.68 15.30
N LYS A 358 -11.15 31.46 14.24
CA LYS A 358 -12.04 32.65 14.22
C LYS A 358 -13.06 32.57 13.09
N THR A 359 -12.77 31.78 12.03
CA THR A 359 -13.55 31.75 10.81
C THR A 359 -14.13 30.36 10.54
N GLY A 360 -15.43 30.27 10.30
CA GLY A 360 -16.10 29.04 9.85
C GLY A 360 -15.94 27.86 10.80
N GLN A 361 -15.41 26.76 10.27
CA GLN A 361 -15.07 25.53 11.04
C GLN A 361 -13.64 25.52 11.57
N GLY A 362 -12.90 26.60 11.33
CA GLY A 362 -11.47 26.69 11.60
C GLY A 362 -10.61 26.11 10.47
N SER A 363 -9.38 26.58 10.39
CA SER A 363 -8.38 26.05 9.45
C SER A 363 -6.99 26.06 10.06
N ALA A 364 -6.14 25.11 9.66
CA ALA A 364 -4.77 25.00 10.11
C ALA A 364 -3.88 24.48 8.99
N GLY A 365 -2.65 24.98 8.88
CA GLY A 365 -1.77 24.56 7.81
C GLY A 365 -0.42 25.29 7.82
N ARG A 366 0.34 25.04 6.76
CA ARG A 366 1.62 25.71 6.51
C ARG A 366 1.40 27.01 5.75
N GLY A 367 2.17 28.04 6.07
CA GLY A 367 2.10 29.36 5.48
C GLY A 367 1.59 30.41 6.47
N GLU A 368 1.28 31.58 5.97
CA GLU A 368 0.69 32.68 6.73
C GLU A 368 -0.84 32.54 6.78
N PRO A 369 -1.49 32.95 7.87
CA PRO A 369 -2.95 32.97 7.92
C PRO A 369 -3.52 33.99 6.93
N SER A 370 -4.74 33.74 6.46
CA SER A 370 -5.47 34.66 5.55
C SER A 370 -5.87 35.99 6.20
N GLN A 371 -5.83 36.07 7.51
CA GLN A 371 -6.11 37.27 8.32
C GLN A 371 -4.92 37.56 9.21
N SER A 372 -4.76 38.83 9.66
CA SER A 372 -3.74 39.21 10.64
C SER A 372 -3.82 38.34 11.88
N PRO A 373 -2.72 37.70 12.33
CA PRO A 373 -2.72 36.86 13.50
C PRO A 373 -2.95 37.69 14.78
N ASP A 374 -3.81 37.17 15.64
CA ASP A 374 -4.01 37.75 16.99
C ASP A 374 -2.77 37.56 17.86
N ALA A 375 -2.06 36.45 17.68
CA ALA A 375 -0.79 36.17 18.34
C ALA A 375 0.17 35.40 17.42
N THR A 376 1.46 35.78 17.45
CA THR A 376 2.53 35.07 16.75
C THR A 376 3.47 34.43 17.77
N LEU A 377 3.70 33.12 17.62
CA LEU A 377 4.54 32.31 18.49
C LEU A 377 5.82 31.93 17.74
N THR A 378 6.98 32.27 18.28
CA THR A 378 8.27 31.95 17.68
C THR A 378 9.07 31.01 18.58
N MET A 379 9.53 29.87 18.07
CA MET A 379 10.24 28.84 18.81
C MET A 379 11.05 27.93 17.88
N ASP A 380 11.92 27.09 18.45
CA ASP A 380 12.62 26.05 17.73
C ASP A 380 11.74 24.80 17.59
N SER A 381 12.02 23.95 16.58
CA SER A 381 11.30 22.72 16.28
C SER A 381 11.18 21.81 17.51
N ASP A 382 12.25 21.61 18.26
CA ASP A 382 12.27 20.75 19.45
C ASP A 382 11.35 21.27 20.55
N ASN A 383 11.31 22.60 20.75
CA ASN A 383 10.41 23.23 21.74
C ASN A 383 8.96 23.13 21.26
N PHE A 384 8.70 23.25 19.95
CA PHE A 384 7.38 23.04 19.38
C PHE A 384 6.88 21.61 19.65
N PHE A 385 7.72 20.58 19.39
CA PHE A 385 7.37 19.19 19.69
C PHE A 385 7.15 18.94 21.18
N ALA A 386 8.03 19.46 22.01
CA ALA A 386 7.90 19.30 23.46
C ALA A 386 6.59 19.92 23.98
N MET A 387 6.15 21.06 23.42
CA MET A 387 4.89 21.68 23.74
C MET A 387 3.68 20.85 23.27
N PHE A 388 3.62 20.48 22.00
CA PHE A 388 2.49 19.75 21.45
C PHE A 388 2.40 18.30 21.96
N SER A 389 3.52 17.67 22.33
CA SER A 389 3.53 16.37 23.04
C SER A 389 3.24 16.50 24.55
N GLY A 390 3.12 17.73 25.06
CA GLY A 390 2.83 18.04 26.46
C GLY A 390 3.99 17.83 27.45
N LYS A 391 5.20 17.61 26.93
CA LYS A 391 6.42 17.55 27.74
C LYS A 391 6.87 18.93 28.23
N LEU A 392 6.44 19.99 27.57
CA LEU A 392 6.76 21.40 27.93
C LEU A 392 5.45 22.19 27.90
N LYS A 393 5.15 22.88 29.03
CA LYS A 393 3.98 23.79 29.09
C LYS A 393 4.31 25.10 28.36
N PRO A 394 3.38 25.69 27.57
CA PRO A 394 3.58 26.96 26.88
C PRO A 394 4.02 28.07 27.83
N THR A 395 3.41 28.16 29.01
CA THR A 395 3.78 29.09 30.07
C THR A 395 5.23 28.94 30.54
N SER A 396 5.67 27.68 30.75
CA SER A 396 7.06 27.41 31.15
C SER A 396 8.04 27.72 30.01
N ALA A 397 7.67 27.38 28.75
CA ALA A 397 8.48 27.69 27.57
C ALA A 397 8.70 29.21 27.43
N PHE A 398 7.66 30.00 27.66
CA PHE A 398 7.73 31.47 27.61
C PHE A 398 8.66 32.02 28.69
N VAL A 399 8.50 31.61 29.96
CA VAL A 399 9.35 32.03 31.07
C VAL A 399 10.82 31.63 30.86
N MET A 400 11.08 30.45 30.27
CA MET A 400 12.43 29.97 29.98
C MET A 400 13.05 30.57 28.69
N GLY A 401 12.35 31.48 28.00
CA GLY A 401 12.81 32.09 26.76
C GLY A 401 12.84 31.15 25.54
N LYS A 402 12.27 29.96 25.68
CA LYS A 402 12.13 28.94 24.62
C LYS A 402 10.97 29.22 23.66
N LEU A 403 10.05 30.07 24.05
CA LEU A 403 8.92 30.58 23.30
C LEU A 403 8.89 32.08 23.35
N ARG A 404 8.84 32.75 22.22
CA ARG A 404 8.55 34.18 22.13
C ARG A 404 7.14 34.39 21.62
N ILE A 405 6.39 35.24 22.25
CA ILE A 405 5.02 35.59 21.86
C ILE A 405 4.99 37.08 21.54
N SER A 406 4.42 37.43 20.39
CA SER A 406 4.06 38.79 20.00
C SER A 406 2.57 38.86 19.66
N GLY A 407 1.93 39.99 19.92
CA GLY A 407 0.49 40.19 19.83
C GLY A 407 -0.26 39.96 21.14
N ASP A 408 -1.48 39.43 21.06
CA ASP A 408 -2.36 39.27 22.23
C ASP A 408 -1.95 38.07 23.09
N LEU A 409 -1.32 38.38 24.25
CA LEU A 409 -0.84 37.35 25.18
C LEU A 409 -2.00 36.54 25.80
N GLN A 410 -3.15 37.17 26.03
CA GLN A 410 -4.32 36.50 26.62
C GLN A 410 -4.88 35.45 25.67
N LYS A 411 -4.92 35.77 24.38
CA LYS A 411 -5.30 34.82 23.33
C LYS A 411 -4.26 33.69 23.16
N ALA A 412 -2.97 34.03 23.20
CA ALA A 412 -1.90 33.03 23.18
C ALA A 412 -2.01 32.00 24.32
N MET A 413 -2.43 32.43 25.51
CA MET A 413 -2.64 31.51 26.64
C MET A 413 -3.83 30.56 26.47
N LYS A 414 -4.82 30.91 25.64
CA LYS A 414 -5.91 29.98 25.28
C LYS A 414 -5.42 28.76 24.50
N LEU A 415 -4.28 28.88 23.82
CA LEU A 415 -3.66 27.77 23.07
C LEU A 415 -3.31 26.60 24.01
N GLU A 416 -2.93 26.84 25.25
CA GLU A 416 -2.62 25.77 26.22
C GLU A 416 -3.84 24.84 26.46
N LYS A 417 -5.04 25.40 26.54
CA LYS A 417 -6.27 24.61 26.69
C LYS A 417 -6.57 23.77 25.45
N LEU A 418 -6.35 24.34 24.26
CA LEU A 418 -6.50 23.66 23.00
C LEU A 418 -5.51 22.50 22.87
N MET A 419 -4.23 22.73 23.20
CA MET A 419 -3.20 21.68 23.16
C MET A 419 -3.52 20.51 24.08
N ASN A 420 -4.09 20.78 25.27
CA ASN A 420 -4.52 19.73 26.19
C ASN A 420 -5.69 18.89 25.64
N LEU A 421 -6.60 19.49 24.87
CA LEU A 421 -7.69 18.78 24.19
C LEU A 421 -7.19 17.90 23.03
N LEU A 422 -6.11 18.31 22.37
CA LEU A 422 -5.52 17.59 21.23
C LEU A 422 -4.51 16.52 21.66
N LYS A 423 -4.00 16.58 22.89
CA LYS A 423 -3.00 15.66 23.44
C LYS A 423 -3.38 14.17 23.36
N SER A 424 -4.65 13.85 23.53
CA SER A 424 -5.16 12.46 23.43
C SER A 424 -5.28 11.96 21.99
N LYS A 425 -5.03 12.84 21.01
CA LYS A 425 -5.20 12.57 19.56
C LYS A 425 -3.91 12.76 18.76
N LEU A 426 -2.86 13.33 19.38
CA LEU A 426 -1.49 13.47 18.89
C LEU A 426 -0.59 12.35 19.43
#